data_d5f48d6e80941c3b58adb5b4d8e8c78f
#
_entry.id   d5f48d6e80941c3b58adb5b4d8e8c78f
#
_cell.length_a   1.000
_cell.length_b   1.000
_cell.length_c   1.000
_cell.angle_alpha   90.00
_cell.angle_beta   90.00
_cell.angle_gamma   90.00
#
_symmetry.space_group_name_H-M   'P 1'
#
loop_
_entity.id
_entity.type
_entity.pdbx_description
1 polymer ?
#
loop_
_entity_poly.entity_id
_entity_poly.type
_entity_poly.pdbx_seq_one_letter_code
_entity_poly.pdbx_strand_id
1 'polypeptide(L)'
;ACILSLTLLFSCQSEKKLARGFIGDTKRPSLYITFAADWEMFFVKPQGTSSSETYARRYFPYRSYFLKNNGTAGVDSIFRNTMNQNLSKNGFDLYSDSTVNNFLIGSGDKFIIEFVQMYIEEKTMPVGDTMYFAYNSFVKFDTVISRIDLCFWLRINPVDDTLLASPLLYASFPLVDYFDGAWDYDLSTDRYTYNYNFTQFGESDIISLFENSGNKMAGYIYDYFLNLYLFNHMRRNPDAYYTWNGSFLRRAGQERFVFMKNP
;
A
#
# COMPACT_ATOMS: atom_id res chain seq x y z
N ALA A 1 -27.60 -25.67 -23.92
CA ALA A 1 -26.51 -25.64 -22.89
C ALA A 1 -25.15 -25.25 -23.48
N CYS A 2 -24.76 -25.71 -24.67
CA CYS A 2 -23.47 -25.39 -25.29
C CYS A 2 -23.30 -23.91 -25.71
N ILE A 3 -24.38 -23.22 -26.08
CA ILE A 3 -24.31 -21.80 -26.52
C ILE A 3 -24.04 -20.86 -25.32
N LEU A 4 -24.53 -21.18 -24.12
CA LEU A 4 -24.32 -20.38 -22.93
C LEU A 4 -22.85 -20.45 -22.45
N SER A 5 -22.20 -21.60 -22.58
CA SER A 5 -20.79 -21.76 -22.21
C SER A 5 -19.83 -21.05 -23.19
N LEU A 6 -20.21 -20.94 -24.46
CA LEU A 6 -19.41 -20.21 -25.46
C LEU A 6 -19.43 -18.70 -25.23
N THR A 7 -20.55 -18.12 -24.80
CA THR A 7 -20.65 -16.68 -24.51
C THR A 7 -19.82 -16.27 -23.30
N LEU A 8 -19.67 -17.13 -22.29
CA LEU A 8 -18.82 -16.90 -21.12
C LEU A 8 -17.31 -16.90 -21.50
N LEU A 9 -16.91 -17.74 -22.43
CA LEU A 9 -15.52 -17.78 -22.92
C LEU A 9 -15.15 -16.51 -23.74
N PHE A 10 -16.07 -15.99 -24.54
CA PHE A 10 -15.87 -14.76 -25.30
C PHE A 10 -15.78 -13.52 -24.39
N SER A 11 -16.51 -13.50 -23.29
CA SER A 11 -16.47 -12.40 -22.32
C SER A 11 -15.13 -12.29 -21.62
N CYS A 12 -14.57 -13.41 -21.16
CA CYS A 12 -13.28 -13.43 -20.48
C CYS A 12 -12.10 -13.07 -21.41
N GLN A 13 -12.22 -13.43 -22.71
CA GLN A 13 -11.24 -13.04 -23.71
C GLN A 13 -11.29 -11.55 -24.03
N SER A 14 -12.46 -10.91 -23.94
CA SER A 14 -12.57 -9.48 -24.23
C SER A 14 -11.88 -8.62 -23.19
N GLU A 15 -12.03 -8.90 -21.88
CA GLU A 15 -11.37 -8.18 -20.80
C GLU A 15 -9.83 -8.24 -20.90
N LYS A 16 -9.30 -9.46 -21.03
CA LYS A 16 -7.85 -9.66 -21.20
C LYS A 16 -7.30 -9.01 -22.47
N LYS A 17 -8.08 -9.01 -23.55
CA LYS A 17 -7.68 -8.35 -24.81
C LYS A 17 -7.62 -6.84 -24.65
N LEU A 18 -8.62 -6.24 -24.01
CA LEU A 18 -8.63 -4.81 -23.70
C LEU A 18 -7.50 -4.43 -22.74
N ALA A 19 -7.29 -5.19 -21.68
CA ALA A 19 -6.20 -4.95 -20.76
C ALA A 19 -4.82 -5.03 -21.44
N ARG A 20 -4.61 -6.00 -22.34
CA ARG A 20 -3.40 -6.08 -23.17
C ARG A 20 -3.29 -4.91 -24.14
N GLY A 21 -4.41 -4.42 -24.66
CA GLY A 21 -4.46 -3.21 -25.47
C GLY A 21 -3.95 -2.02 -24.67
N PHE A 22 -4.47 -1.80 -23.47
CA PHE A 22 -3.96 -0.77 -22.56
C PHE A 22 -2.46 -0.92 -22.29
N ILE A 23 -1.97 -2.12 -21.97
CA ILE A 23 -0.54 -2.36 -21.71
C ILE A 23 0.32 -2.04 -22.94
N GLY A 24 -0.13 -2.40 -24.13
CA GLY A 24 0.58 -2.15 -25.41
C GLY A 24 0.44 -0.72 -25.95
N ASP A 25 -0.53 0.05 -25.47
CA ASP A 25 -0.71 1.44 -25.85
C ASP A 25 0.38 2.29 -25.19
N THR A 26 1.05 3.11 -25.97
CA THR A 26 2.07 4.05 -25.48
C THR A 26 1.46 5.35 -24.96
N LYS A 27 0.19 5.64 -25.30
CA LYS A 27 -0.47 6.86 -24.87
C LYS A 27 -1.17 6.64 -23.53
N ARG A 28 -0.59 7.19 -22.48
CA ARG A 28 -1.17 7.24 -21.14
C ARG A 28 -1.75 8.60 -20.83
N PRO A 29 -2.63 8.71 -19.82
CA PRO A 29 -3.04 10.01 -19.31
C PRO A 29 -1.84 10.82 -18.83
N SER A 30 -1.96 12.15 -18.96
CA SER A 30 -1.07 13.10 -18.32
C SER A 30 -1.42 13.24 -16.84
N LEU A 31 -0.43 13.16 -15.96
CA LEU A 31 -0.61 13.22 -14.52
C LEU A 31 0.08 14.46 -13.94
N TYR A 32 -0.69 15.31 -13.27
CA TYR A 32 -0.15 16.33 -12.40
C TYR A 32 -0.20 15.82 -10.95
N ILE A 33 0.96 15.67 -10.33
CA ILE A 33 1.08 15.04 -9.00
C ILE A 33 1.36 16.12 -7.97
N THR A 34 0.49 16.21 -6.97
CA THR A 34 0.64 17.10 -5.81
C THR A 34 0.78 16.28 -4.53
N PHE A 35 1.57 16.79 -3.61
CA PHE A 35 1.81 16.14 -2.33
C PHE A 35 1.39 17.05 -1.19
N ALA A 36 0.94 16.45 -0.09
CA ALA A 36 0.81 17.16 1.17
C ALA A 36 2.13 17.86 1.52
N ALA A 37 2.05 19.05 2.12
CA ALA A 37 3.22 19.87 2.40
C ALA A 37 4.24 19.14 3.29
N ASP A 38 3.74 18.43 4.31
CA ASP A 38 4.54 17.74 5.30
C ASP A 38 4.02 16.33 5.59
N TRP A 39 4.92 15.47 6.06
CA TRP A 39 4.57 14.18 6.64
C TRP A 39 4.09 14.39 8.08
N GLU A 40 2.92 13.88 8.37
CA GLU A 40 2.45 13.77 9.74
C GLU A 40 3.05 12.54 10.42
N MET A 41 3.42 12.67 11.69
CA MET A 41 4.01 11.56 12.44
C MET A 41 3.17 11.29 13.68
N PHE A 42 2.80 10.01 13.85
CA PHE A 42 1.99 9.56 14.95
C PHE A 42 2.64 8.39 15.68
N PHE A 43 2.56 8.41 17.00
CA PHE A 43 2.88 7.25 17.82
C PHE A 43 1.58 6.66 18.36
N VAL A 44 1.37 5.39 18.12
CA VAL A 44 0.24 4.64 18.64
C VAL A 44 0.64 3.97 19.94
N LYS A 45 0.25 4.55 21.06
CA LYS A 45 0.48 3.96 22.38
C LYS A 45 -0.56 2.87 22.61
N PRO A 46 -0.15 1.62 22.91
CA PRO A 46 -1.09 0.59 23.33
C PRO A 46 -1.79 1.04 24.61
N GLN A 47 -3.09 1.00 24.67
CA GLN A 47 -3.80 1.15 25.94
C GLN A 47 -3.67 -0.12 26.75
N GLY A 48 -3.42 0.06 28.04
CA GLY A 48 -3.07 -0.90 29.07
C GLY A 48 -3.61 -2.32 28.93
N THR A 49 -2.80 -3.22 29.35
CA THR A 49 -2.98 -4.67 29.41
C THR A 49 -4.12 -5.12 30.34
N SER A 50 -5.37 -4.77 30.03
CA SER A 50 -6.51 -5.49 30.59
C SER A 50 -7.16 -6.32 29.50
N SER A 51 -7.33 -7.56 29.76
CA SER A 51 -7.62 -8.68 28.88
C SER A 51 -9.00 -8.70 28.18
N SER A 52 -9.66 -7.56 28.00
CA SER A 52 -10.98 -7.53 27.36
C SER A 52 -11.32 -6.23 26.63
N GLU A 53 -10.40 -5.29 26.46
CA GLU A 53 -10.75 -4.01 25.85
C GLU A 53 -10.18 -3.87 24.45
N THR A 54 -11.10 -3.60 23.54
CA THR A 54 -10.88 -3.08 22.20
C THR A 54 -9.75 -2.04 22.24
N TYR A 55 -8.67 -2.26 21.49
CA TYR A 55 -7.53 -1.35 21.39
C TYR A 55 -8.01 0.03 20.93
N ALA A 56 -8.29 0.94 21.85
CA ALA A 56 -8.50 2.33 21.51
C ALA A 56 -7.13 2.92 21.11
N ARG A 57 -6.89 2.98 19.83
CA ARG A 57 -5.68 3.59 19.26
C ARG A 57 -5.74 5.09 19.53
N ARG A 58 -4.81 5.60 20.34
CA ARG A 58 -4.60 7.04 20.51
C ARG A 58 -3.43 7.47 19.65
N TYR A 59 -3.67 8.36 18.71
CA TYR A 59 -2.65 8.98 17.89
C TYR A 59 -2.12 10.23 18.60
N PHE A 60 -0.80 10.28 18.76
CA PHE A 60 -0.11 11.45 19.29
C PHE A 60 0.85 11.96 18.23
N PRO A 61 0.74 13.22 17.79
CA PRO A 61 1.78 13.81 16.94
C PRO A 61 3.09 13.87 17.73
N TYR A 62 4.17 13.36 17.14
CA TYR A 62 5.47 13.35 17.80
C TYR A 62 6.61 13.31 16.78
N ARG A 63 7.84 13.51 17.24
CA ARG A 63 9.03 13.30 16.40
C ARG A 63 9.29 11.80 16.30
N SER A 64 9.46 11.30 15.06
CA SER A 64 9.81 9.92 14.81
C SER A 64 11.04 9.50 15.60
N TYR A 65 10.96 8.38 16.28
CA TYR A 65 12.09 7.75 16.95
C TYR A 65 13.10 7.20 15.94
N PHE A 66 12.60 6.64 14.85
CA PHE A 66 13.40 5.94 13.84
C PHE A 66 14.00 6.86 12.77
N LEU A 67 13.40 8.04 12.54
CA LEU A 67 13.88 9.02 11.55
C LEU A 67 14.76 10.13 12.15
N LYS A 68 15.31 9.91 13.34
CA LYS A 68 16.09 10.92 14.07
C LYS A 68 17.26 11.50 13.27
N ASN A 69 17.94 10.66 12.51
CA ASN A 69 19.21 11.02 11.86
C ASN A 69 19.03 11.54 10.43
N ASN A 70 17.97 11.12 9.72
CA ASN A 70 17.79 11.40 8.29
C ASN A 70 16.75 12.48 8.00
N GLY A 71 15.97 12.87 8.97
CA GLY A 71 14.83 13.77 8.76
C GLY A 71 13.82 13.20 7.74
N THR A 72 12.66 13.83 7.65
CA THR A 72 11.63 13.44 6.67
C THR A 72 11.99 13.81 5.24
N ALA A 73 12.79 14.86 5.03
CA ALA A 73 13.08 15.39 3.69
C ALA A 73 13.87 14.41 2.80
N GLY A 74 14.82 13.65 3.37
CA GLY A 74 15.62 12.68 2.61
C GLY A 74 14.77 11.50 2.13
N VAL A 75 14.01 10.90 3.03
CA VAL A 75 13.15 9.73 2.71
C VAL A 75 11.95 10.11 1.83
N ASP A 76 11.42 11.33 1.97
CA ASP A 76 10.39 11.88 1.09
C ASP A 76 10.90 11.94 -0.36
N SER A 77 12.12 12.44 -0.57
CA SER A 77 12.74 12.50 -1.90
C SER A 77 12.90 11.10 -2.51
N ILE A 78 13.28 10.09 -1.72
CA ILE A 78 13.40 8.70 -2.19
C ILE A 78 12.04 8.19 -2.67
N PHE A 79 11.01 8.35 -1.86
CA PHE A 79 9.64 7.93 -2.21
C PHE A 79 9.17 8.59 -3.52
N ARG A 80 9.21 9.93 -3.58
CA ARG A 80 8.72 10.69 -4.75
C ARG A 80 9.50 10.36 -6.01
N ASN A 81 10.82 10.31 -5.93
CA ASN A 81 11.67 10.01 -7.09
C ASN A 81 11.42 8.61 -7.62
N THR A 82 11.34 7.62 -6.73
CA THR A 82 11.08 6.23 -7.12
C THR A 82 9.70 6.07 -7.75
N MET A 83 8.67 6.67 -7.16
CA MET A 83 7.32 6.64 -7.72
C MET A 83 7.27 7.29 -9.09
N ASN A 84 7.83 8.51 -9.24
CA ASN A 84 7.82 9.24 -10.50
C ASN A 84 8.58 8.51 -11.60
N GLN A 85 9.75 7.95 -11.29
CA GLN A 85 10.53 7.15 -12.25
C GLN A 85 9.73 5.95 -12.77
N ASN A 86 9.02 5.25 -11.89
CA ASN A 86 8.23 4.08 -12.30
C ASN A 86 6.98 4.46 -13.08
N LEU A 87 6.30 5.56 -12.73
CA LEU A 87 5.18 6.06 -13.53
C LEU A 87 5.65 6.48 -14.93
N SER A 88 6.77 7.20 -15.03
CA SER A 88 7.35 7.57 -16.33
C SER A 88 7.76 6.35 -17.16
N LYS A 89 8.37 5.33 -16.54
CA LYS A 89 8.70 4.06 -17.22
C LYS A 89 7.46 3.33 -17.74
N ASN A 90 6.33 3.51 -17.08
CA ASN A 90 5.04 2.96 -17.48
C ASN A 90 4.29 3.83 -18.51
N GLY A 91 4.93 4.89 -19.02
CA GLY A 91 4.43 5.71 -20.13
C GLY A 91 3.53 6.87 -19.73
N PHE A 92 3.45 7.23 -18.44
CA PHE A 92 2.74 8.43 -18.02
C PHE A 92 3.58 9.69 -18.23
N ASP A 93 2.95 10.73 -18.76
CA ASP A 93 3.52 12.07 -18.80
C ASP A 93 3.30 12.76 -17.45
N LEU A 94 4.38 13.03 -16.73
CA LEU A 94 4.32 13.59 -15.38
C LEU A 94 4.59 15.09 -15.37
N TYR A 95 3.79 15.80 -14.59
CA TYR A 95 3.87 17.24 -14.40
C TYR A 95 3.96 17.59 -12.92
N SER A 96 4.65 18.67 -12.61
CA SER A 96 4.83 19.25 -11.29
C SER A 96 4.41 20.72 -11.28
N ASP A 97 4.50 21.39 -10.14
CA ASP A 97 4.17 22.80 -9.99
C ASP A 97 4.91 23.69 -11.00
N SER A 98 6.18 23.36 -11.30
CA SER A 98 6.98 24.12 -12.28
C SER A 98 6.53 23.90 -13.73
N THR A 99 5.78 22.86 -14.03
CA THR A 99 5.33 22.49 -15.38
C THR A 99 3.81 22.46 -15.53
N VAL A 100 3.07 22.94 -14.54
CA VAL A 100 1.59 22.93 -14.51
C VAL A 100 0.95 23.63 -15.72
N ASN A 101 1.55 24.71 -16.21
CA ASN A 101 1.06 25.39 -17.40
C ASN A 101 1.08 24.48 -18.63
N ASN A 102 2.14 23.68 -18.81
CA ASN A 102 2.24 22.72 -19.90
C ASN A 102 1.20 21.61 -19.75
N PHE A 103 0.93 21.17 -18.52
CA PHE A 103 -0.15 20.23 -18.23
C PHE A 103 -1.51 20.80 -18.64
N LEU A 104 -1.82 22.05 -18.28
CA LEU A 104 -3.13 22.66 -18.57
C LEU A 104 -3.39 22.83 -20.08
N ILE A 105 -2.37 23.24 -20.86
CA ILE A 105 -2.50 23.45 -22.32
C ILE A 105 -2.33 22.17 -23.13
N GLY A 106 -1.78 21.10 -22.55
CA GLY A 106 -1.59 19.81 -23.21
C GLY A 106 -2.90 19.20 -23.72
N SER A 107 -2.83 18.28 -24.66
CA SER A 107 -3.98 17.53 -25.19
C SER A 107 -4.02 16.12 -24.59
N GLY A 108 -5.21 15.51 -24.54
CA GLY A 108 -5.43 14.15 -24.04
C GLY A 108 -6.02 14.13 -22.65
N ASP A 109 -6.23 12.91 -22.12
CA ASP A 109 -6.80 12.71 -20.80
C ASP A 109 -5.85 13.21 -19.71
N LYS A 110 -6.36 14.00 -18.78
CA LYS A 110 -5.60 14.65 -17.72
C LYS A 110 -6.17 14.33 -16.37
N PHE A 111 -5.28 13.98 -15.43
CA PHE A 111 -5.67 13.69 -14.06
C PHE A 111 -4.75 14.39 -13.06
N ILE A 112 -5.33 14.86 -11.98
CA ILE A 112 -4.60 15.37 -10.82
C ILE A 112 -4.55 14.23 -9.79
N ILE A 113 -3.32 13.82 -9.45
CA ILE A 113 -3.05 12.86 -8.38
C ILE A 113 -2.68 13.66 -7.15
N GLU A 114 -3.59 13.71 -6.19
CA GLU A 114 -3.42 14.50 -4.98
C GLU A 114 -3.16 13.59 -3.78
N PHE A 115 -1.95 13.63 -3.23
CA PHE A 115 -1.67 13.04 -1.92
C PHE A 115 -2.23 13.96 -0.83
N VAL A 116 -3.47 13.71 -0.44
CA VAL A 116 -4.23 14.53 0.51
C VAL A 116 -3.58 14.50 1.89
N GLN A 117 -3.09 13.32 2.29
CA GLN A 117 -2.41 13.10 3.56
C GLN A 117 -1.35 12.03 3.40
N MET A 118 -0.20 12.27 4.00
CA MET A 118 0.90 11.32 4.13
C MET A 118 1.31 11.28 5.59
N TYR A 119 1.31 10.10 6.20
CA TYR A 119 1.72 10.01 7.59
C TYR A 119 2.49 8.73 7.90
N ILE A 120 3.29 8.81 8.94
CA ILE A 120 4.08 7.73 9.51
C ILE A 120 3.48 7.38 10.86
N GLU A 121 3.07 6.13 11.00
CA GLU A 121 2.57 5.59 12.25
C GLU A 121 3.62 4.67 12.84
N GLU A 122 4.19 5.04 13.98
CA GLU A 122 5.08 4.19 14.74
C GLU A 122 4.31 3.57 15.90
N LYS A 123 4.49 2.28 16.11
CA LYS A 123 3.84 1.55 17.19
C LYS A 123 4.66 0.37 17.67
N THR A 124 4.39 -0.05 18.90
CA THR A 124 4.86 -1.32 19.41
C THR A 124 3.73 -2.35 19.38
N MET A 125 4.07 -3.57 19.03
CA MET A 125 3.13 -4.69 18.98
C MET A 125 3.55 -5.77 19.98
N PRO A 126 2.63 -6.24 20.85
CA PRO A 126 2.92 -7.42 21.64
C PRO A 126 3.01 -8.65 20.75
N VAL A 127 4.03 -9.44 20.96
CA VAL A 127 4.18 -10.78 20.41
C VAL A 127 4.41 -11.76 21.54
N GLY A 128 3.82 -12.93 21.44
CA GLY A 128 3.96 -13.94 22.48
C GLY A 128 3.50 -15.29 21.98
N ASP A 129 3.90 -16.29 22.72
CA ASP A 129 3.50 -17.66 22.49
C ASP A 129 3.14 -18.34 23.80
N THR A 130 2.23 -19.29 23.76
CA THR A 130 1.75 -20.02 24.94
C THR A 130 1.74 -21.52 24.66
N MET A 131 2.51 -22.25 25.39
CA MET A 131 2.48 -23.72 25.37
C MET A 131 1.59 -24.24 26.49
N TYR A 132 0.62 -25.07 26.14
CA TYR A 132 -0.31 -25.70 27.07
C TYR A 132 0.11 -27.13 27.36
N PHE A 133 -0.02 -27.53 28.64
CA PHE A 133 0.24 -28.87 29.12
C PHE A 133 -1.07 -29.53 29.61
N ALA A 134 -0.96 -30.80 30.00
CA ALA A 134 -2.03 -31.47 30.71
C ALA A 134 -2.40 -30.72 32.00
N TYR A 135 -3.65 -30.85 32.45
CA TYR A 135 -4.17 -30.26 33.69
C TYR A 135 -4.23 -28.71 33.72
N ASN A 136 -4.48 -28.07 32.59
CA ASN A 136 -4.62 -26.59 32.46
C ASN A 136 -3.39 -25.79 32.91
N SER A 137 -2.20 -26.42 32.98
CA SER A 137 -0.95 -25.71 33.16
C SER A 137 -0.43 -25.17 31.82
N PHE A 138 0.23 -24.01 31.84
CA PHE A 138 0.84 -23.42 30.69
C PHE A 138 2.10 -22.64 31.05
N VAL A 139 3.00 -22.49 30.08
CA VAL A 139 4.08 -21.51 30.10
C VAL A 139 3.84 -20.46 29.00
N LYS A 140 4.24 -19.24 29.29
CA LYS A 140 4.00 -18.11 28.41
C LYS A 140 5.30 -17.34 28.18
N PHE A 141 5.50 -16.94 26.93
CA PHE A 141 6.52 -15.99 26.52
C PHE A 141 5.82 -14.75 25.95
N ASP A 142 6.23 -13.58 26.41
CA ASP A 142 5.71 -12.30 25.92
C ASP A 142 6.88 -11.34 25.68
N THR A 143 6.83 -10.62 24.55
CA THR A 143 7.74 -9.53 24.25
C THR A 143 7.02 -8.48 23.41
N VAL A 144 7.71 -7.41 23.03
CA VAL A 144 7.19 -6.37 22.14
C VAL A 144 8.16 -6.16 21.01
N ILE A 145 7.60 -5.94 19.81
CA ILE A 145 8.34 -5.61 18.60
C ILE A 145 7.91 -4.24 18.09
N SER A 146 8.78 -3.58 17.32
CA SER A 146 8.49 -2.30 16.71
C SER A 146 7.87 -2.47 15.32
N ARG A 147 7.01 -1.52 14.96
CA ARG A 147 6.41 -1.45 13.64
C ARG A 147 6.29 -0.01 13.19
N ILE A 148 6.58 0.23 11.90
CA ILE A 148 6.32 1.48 11.20
C ILE A 148 5.33 1.18 10.08
N ASP A 149 4.28 1.99 9.96
CA ASP A 149 3.40 1.99 8.79
C ASP A 149 3.53 3.33 8.07
N LEU A 150 3.84 3.30 6.77
CA LEU A 150 3.71 4.46 5.89
C LEU A 150 2.31 4.46 5.30
N CYS A 151 1.56 5.51 5.56
CA CYS A 151 0.16 5.60 5.19
C CYS A 151 -0.09 6.79 4.26
N PHE A 152 -0.90 6.54 3.23
CA PHE A 152 -1.18 7.51 2.18
C PHE A 152 -2.68 7.59 1.93
N TRP A 153 -3.20 8.81 1.89
CA TRP A 153 -4.51 9.11 1.36
C TRP A 153 -4.35 9.81 0.03
N LEU A 154 -4.93 9.23 -1.00
CA LEU A 154 -4.77 9.64 -2.38
C LEU A 154 -6.13 9.93 -3.01
N ARG A 155 -6.24 11.07 -3.71
CA ARG A 155 -7.39 11.41 -4.54
C ARG A 155 -6.96 11.47 -6.00
N ILE A 156 -7.77 10.91 -6.90
CA ILE A 156 -7.54 10.96 -8.35
C ILE A 156 -8.67 11.77 -8.96
N ASN A 157 -8.35 12.97 -9.45
CA ASN A 157 -9.30 13.91 -9.98
C ASN A 157 -9.13 14.02 -11.50
N PRO A 158 -10.13 13.66 -12.32
CA PRO A 158 -10.12 13.98 -13.74
C PRO A 158 -10.25 15.51 -13.91
N VAL A 159 -9.53 16.07 -14.90
CA VAL A 159 -9.58 17.54 -15.13
C VAL A 159 -10.77 17.92 -16.02
N ASP A 160 -11.00 17.11 -17.06
CA ASP A 160 -11.96 17.46 -18.10
C ASP A 160 -13.33 16.77 -17.93
N ASP A 161 -13.46 15.80 -17.05
CA ASP A 161 -14.70 15.06 -16.80
C ASP A 161 -15.16 15.19 -15.33
N THR A 162 -16.03 16.17 -15.10
CA THR A 162 -16.61 16.41 -13.77
C THR A 162 -17.65 15.38 -13.34
N LEU A 163 -18.05 14.46 -14.24
CA LEU A 163 -19.01 13.40 -13.94
C LEU A 163 -18.33 12.16 -13.35
N LEU A 164 -17.03 12.01 -13.58
CA LEU A 164 -16.26 10.93 -12.94
C LEU A 164 -16.11 11.24 -11.43
N ALA A 165 -16.46 10.26 -10.62
CA ALA A 165 -16.24 10.35 -9.19
C ALA A 165 -14.73 10.46 -8.90
N SER A 166 -14.36 11.33 -7.97
CA SER A 166 -12.99 11.45 -7.47
C SER A 166 -12.82 10.52 -6.25
N PRO A 167 -12.36 9.29 -6.43
CA PRO A 167 -12.25 8.36 -5.32
C PRO A 167 -11.17 8.81 -4.34
N LEU A 168 -11.45 8.66 -3.06
CA LEU A 168 -10.45 8.75 -2.02
C LEU A 168 -9.93 7.35 -1.74
N LEU A 169 -8.64 7.15 -1.94
CA LEU A 169 -7.97 5.87 -1.89
C LEU A 169 -6.99 5.84 -0.72
N TYR A 170 -6.88 4.71 -0.04
CA TYR A 170 -5.97 4.52 1.06
C TYR A 170 -4.98 3.38 0.76
N ALA A 171 -3.70 3.61 1.09
CA ALA A 171 -2.67 2.57 1.05
C ALA A 171 -1.78 2.66 2.28
N SER A 172 -1.33 1.51 2.78
CA SER A 172 -0.40 1.41 3.91
C SER A 172 0.68 0.37 3.62
N PHE A 173 1.91 0.70 4.00
CA PHE A 173 3.09 -0.13 3.80
C PHE A 173 3.80 -0.35 5.14
N PRO A 174 3.73 -1.57 5.70
CA PRO A 174 4.34 -1.87 6.99
C PRO A 174 5.81 -2.26 6.88
N LEU A 175 6.58 -1.88 7.90
CA LEU A 175 7.88 -2.43 8.26
C LEU A 175 7.80 -2.89 9.73
N VAL A 176 8.21 -4.11 10.00
CA VAL A 176 8.09 -4.74 11.32
C VAL A 176 9.42 -5.38 11.69
N ASP A 177 9.81 -5.30 12.96
CA ASP A 177 10.94 -6.08 13.47
C ASP A 177 10.76 -7.57 13.15
N TYR A 178 11.84 -8.21 12.76
CA TYR A 178 11.80 -9.65 12.60
C TYR A 178 11.80 -10.34 13.95
N PHE A 179 10.84 -11.22 14.14
CA PHE A 179 10.73 -12.06 15.33
C PHE A 179 10.26 -13.45 14.91
N ASP A 180 11.00 -14.45 15.34
CA ASP A 180 10.67 -15.86 15.15
C ASP A 180 11.16 -16.64 16.36
N GLY A 181 10.37 -17.59 16.85
CA GLY A 181 10.76 -18.38 18.01
C GLY A 181 9.95 -19.66 18.18
N ALA A 182 10.50 -20.55 18.97
CA ALA A 182 9.89 -21.83 19.29
C ALA A 182 10.22 -22.29 20.71
N TRP A 183 9.33 -23.07 21.30
CA TRP A 183 9.56 -23.76 22.56
C TRP A 183 10.50 -24.93 22.35
N ASP A 184 11.46 -25.05 23.28
CA ASP A 184 12.36 -26.19 23.41
C ASP A 184 12.26 -26.79 24.81
N TYR A 185 12.41 -28.10 24.90
CA TYR A 185 12.36 -28.81 26.17
C TYR A 185 13.73 -29.35 26.53
N ASP A 186 14.31 -28.83 27.60
CA ASP A 186 15.60 -29.28 28.13
C ASP A 186 15.40 -30.46 29.10
N LEU A 187 15.73 -31.64 28.62
CA LEU A 187 15.66 -32.89 29.40
C LEU A 187 16.54 -32.89 30.64
N SER A 188 17.61 -32.09 30.66
CA SER A 188 18.57 -32.07 31.78
C SER A 188 18.04 -31.25 32.94
N THR A 189 17.27 -30.23 32.68
CA THR A 189 16.71 -29.32 33.70
C THR A 189 15.22 -29.51 33.92
N ASP A 190 14.56 -30.37 33.13
CA ASP A 190 13.11 -30.60 33.12
C ASP A 190 12.32 -29.29 32.96
N ARG A 191 12.79 -28.42 32.01
CA ARG A 191 12.21 -27.12 31.81
C ARG A 191 11.98 -26.83 30.33
N TYR A 192 10.93 -26.06 30.07
CA TYR A 192 10.69 -25.45 28.75
C TYR A 192 11.37 -24.09 28.67
N THR A 193 12.06 -23.84 27.55
CA THR A 193 12.73 -22.58 27.26
C THR A 193 12.21 -22.10 25.90
N TYR A 194 11.89 -20.80 25.80
CA TYR A 194 11.53 -20.21 24.54
C TYR A 194 12.79 -19.64 23.85
N ASN A 195 13.21 -20.31 22.79
CA ASN A 195 14.33 -19.87 21.96
C ASN A 195 13.81 -18.97 20.86
N TYR A 196 14.37 -17.77 20.69
CA TYR A 196 13.90 -16.83 19.69
C TYR A 196 15.04 -16.11 18.98
N ASN A 197 14.77 -15.74 17.73
CA ASN A 197 15.57 -14.82 16.93
C ASN A 197 14.85 -13.49 16.87
N PHE A 198 15.54 -12.43 17.20
CA PHE A 198 15.03 -11.07 17.11
C PHE A 198 16.01 -10.21 16.32
N THR A 199 15.50 -9.49 15.31
CA THR A 199 16.29 -8.52 14.58
C THR A 199 15.48 -7.24 14.46
N GLN A 200 15.97 -6.18 15.05
CA GLN A 200 15.38 -4.86 14.92
C GLN A 200 15.70 -4.30 13.54
N PHE A 201 14.71 -3.72 12.87
CA PHE A 201 14.95 -3.02 11.61
C PHE A 201 15.83 -1.79 11.83
N GLY A 202 16.70 -1.53 10.87
CA GLY A 202 17.65 -0.42 10.87
C GLY A 202 17.30 0.67 9.86
N GLU A 203 18.21 1.62 9.75
CA GLU A 203 18.08 2.76 8.81
C GLU A 203 17.97 2.32 7.35
N SER A 204 18.74 1.32 6.94
CA SER A 204 18.67 0.75 5.57
C SER A 204 17.31 0.15 5.26
N ASP A 205 16.65 -0.45 6.25
CA ASP A 205 15.32 -1.05 6.08
C ASP A 205 14.26 0.04 5.92
N ILE A 206 14.42 1.16 6.65
CA ILE A 206 13.54 2.32 6.52
C ILE A 206 13.69 2.96 5.14
N ILE A 207 14.92 3.17 4.66
CA ILE A 207 15.18 3.67 3.30
C ILE A 207 14.51 2.75 2.27
N SER A 208 14.71 1.44 2.40
CA SER A 208 14.10 0.43 1.55
C SER A 208 12.56 0.44 1.63
N LEU A 209 11.99 0.74 2.79
CA LEU A 209 10.54 0.89 2.95
C LEU A 209 10.00 2.04 2.09
N PHE A 210 10.64 3.22 2.12
CA PHE A 210 10.22 4.37 1.31
C PHE A 210 10.39 4.11 -0.18
N GLU A 211 11.50 3.51 -0.59
CA GLU A 211 11.74 3.12 -1.98
C GLU A 211 10.68 2.10 -2.47
N ASN A 212 10.47 1.03 -1.71
CA ASN A 212 9.49 0.01 -2.04
C ASN A 212 8.05 0.56 -2.04
N SER A 213 7.74 1.50 -1.15
CA SER A 213 6.43 2.17 -1.13
C SER A 213 6.21 3.01 -2.37
N GLY A 214 7.23 3.74 -2.83
CA GLY A 214 7.19 4.49 -4.09
C GLY A 214 6.95 3.57 -5.30
N ASN A 215 7.66 2.45 -5.37
CA ASN A 215 7.48 1.43 -6.41
C ASN A 215 6.06 0.86 -6.42
N LYS A 216 5.55 0.46 -5.24
CA LYS A 216 4.21 -0.12 -5.11
C LYS A 216 3.12 0.91 -5.40
N MET A 217 3.30 2.16 -4.96
CA MET A 217 2.33 3.23 -5.23
C MET A 217 2.22 3.52 -6.72
N ALA A 218 3.34 3.56 -7.45
CA ALA A 218 3.32 3.67 -8.92
C ALA A 218 2.56 2.52 -9.58
N GLY A 219 2.77 1.28 -9.09
CA GLY A 219 2.03 0.10 -9.55
C GLY A 219 0.52 0.20 -9.27
N TYR A 220 0.12 0.71 -8.09
CA TYR A 220 -1.29 0.89 -7.74
C TYR A 220 -1.98 1.95 -8.61
N ILE A 221 -1.30 3.06 -8.87
CA ILE A 221 -1.79 4.10 -9.78
C ILE A 221 -1.92 3.54 -11.21
N TYR A 222 -0.93 2.77 -11.67
CA TYR A 222 -1.00 2.10 -12.97
C TYR A 222 -2.21 1.14 -13.06
N ASP A 223 -2.38 0.29 -12.05
CA ASP A 223 -3.49 -0.67 -11.99
C ASP A 223 -4.85 0.06 -11.94
N TYR A 224 -4.93 1.20 -11.26
CA TYR A 224 -6.14 2.04 -11.26
C TYR A 224 -6.50 2.48 -12.69
N PHE A 225 -5.55 3.04 -13.44
CA PHE A 225 -5.81 3.49 -14.82
C PHE A 225 -6.09 2.32 -15.77
N LEU A 226 -5.45 1.18 -15.58
CA LEU A 226 -5.77 -0.05 -16.32
C LEU A 226 -7.26 -0.43 -16.12
N ASN A 227 -7.73 -0.43 -14.88
CA ASN A 227 -9.11 -0.80 -14.57
C ASN A 227 -10.11 0.28 -14.99
N LEU A 228 -9.76 1.57 -14.87
CA LEU A 228 -10.55 2.67 -15.40
C LEU A 228 -10.72 2.55 -16.92
N TYR A 229 -9.64 2.22 -17.63
CA TYR A 229 -9.68 1.96 -19.07
C TYR A 229 -10.62 0.79 -19.39
N LEU A 230 -10.55 -0.32 -18.66
CA LEU A 230 -11.45 -1.45 -18.84
C LEU A 230 -12.90 -1.03 -18.62
N PHE A 231 -13.17 -0.32 -17.54
CA PHE A 231 -14.52 0.16 -17.21
C PHE A 231 -15.10 1.04 -18.34
N ASN A 232 -14.30 1.96 -18.91
CA ASN A 232 -14.75 2.87 -19.94
C ASN A 232 -14.92 2.20 -21.32
N HIS A 233 -14.23 1.09 -21.60
CA HIS A 233 -14.27 0.42 -22.89
C HIS A 233 -15.11 -0.85 -22.91
N MET A 234 -15.68 -1.25 -21.80
CA MET A 234 -16.58 -2.41 -21.72
C MET A 234 -18.04 -1.97 -21.73
N ARG A 235 -18.90 -2.80 -22.36
CA ARG A 235 -20.37 -2.59 -22.34
C ARG A 235 -21.00 -2.89 -20.98
N ARG A 236 -20.27 -3.58 -20.11
CA ARG A 236 -20.68 -3.96 -18.76
C ARG A 236 -19.50 -3.77 -17.82
N ASN A 237 -19.76 -3.64 -16.54
CA ASN A 237 -18.70 -3.57 -15.55
C ASN A 237 -17.77 -4.78 -15.65
N PRO A 238 -16.43 -4.58 -15.51
CA PRO A 238 -15.48 -5.68 -15.41
C PRO A 238 -15.86 -6.64 -14.26
N ASP A 239 -15.73 -7.95 -14.51
CA ASP A 239 -16.04 -8.97 -13.50
C ASP A 239 -14.93 -9.08 -12.42
N ALA A 240 -13.79 -8.42 -12.65
CA ALA A 240 -12.65 -8.48 -11.74
C ALA A 240 -11.74 -7.27 -11.89
N TYR A 241 -11.00 -7.01 -10.83
CA TYR A 241 -9.88 -6.08 -10.82
C TYR A 241 -8.63 -6.74 -11.42
N TYR A 242 -7.92 -6.02 -12.28
CA TYR A 242 -6.72 -6.52 -12.94
C TYR A 242 -5.48 -5.78 -12.43
N THR A 243 -4.38 -6.52 -12.31
CA THR A 243 -3.08 -5.97 -11.91
C THR A 243 -2.02 -6.34 -12.93
N TRP A 244 -1.07 -5.45 -13.14
CA TRP A 244 0.08 -5.63 -14.01
C TRP A 244 1.38 -5.55 -13.24
N ASN A 245 2.26 -6.53 -13.38
CA ASN A 245 3.55 -6.56 -12.68
C ASN A 245 4.76 -6.33 -13.61
N GLY A 246 4.55 -5.79 -14.81
CA GLY A 246 5.59 -5.59 -15.81
C GLY A 246 5.79 -6.77 -16.77
N SER A 247 5.31 -7.98 -16.41
CA SER A 247 5.49 -9.20 -17.22
C SER A 247 4.18 -9.90 -17.56
N PHE A 248 3.23 -9.92 -16.63
CA PHE A 248 1.95 -10.60 -16.85
C PHE A 248 0.79 -9.91 -16.15
N LEU A 249 -0.37 -10.02 -16.81
CA LEU A 249 -1.64 -9.55 -16.32
C LEU A 249 -2.26 -10.61 -15.39
N ARG A 250 -2.58 -10.20 -14.17
CA ARG A 250 -3.26 -11.03 -13.18
C ARG A 250 -4.65 -10.51 -12.88
N ARG A 251 -5.57 -11.42 -12.66
CA ARG A 251 -6.86 -11.13 -12.07
C ARG A 251 -6.68 -11.09 -10.55
N ALA A 252 -6.96 -9.96 -9.94
CA ALA A 252 -6.90 -9.80 -8.50
C ALA A 252 -8.29 -10.02 -7.88
N GLY A 253 -8.32 -10.67 -6.72
CA GLY A 253 -9.58 -10.86 -5.97
C GLY A 253 -10.04 -9.60 -5.24
N GLN A 254 -9.14 -8.63 -5.05
CA GLN A 254 -9.41 -7.37 -4.35
C GLN A 254 -8.65 -6.22 -5.02
N GLU A 255 -9.24 -5.05 -4.95
CA GLU A 255 -8.58 -3.80 -5.32
C GLU A 255 -7.41 -3.52 -4.38
N ARG A 256 -6.36 -2.88 -4.91
CA ARG A 256 -5.17 -2.54 -4.15
C ARG A 256 -5.39 -1.37 -3.21
N PHE A 257 -6.29 -0.48 -3.58
CA PHE A 257 -6.73 0.63 -2.77
C PHE A 257 -8.02 0.29 -2.03
N VAL A 258 -8.14 0.75 -0.81
CA VAL A 258 -9.40 0.74 -0.09
C VAL A 258 -10.18 1.99 -0.47
N PHE A 259 -11.28 1.83 -1.18
CA PHE A 259 -12.19 2.93 -1.48
C PHE A 259 -12.96 3.30 -0.23
N MET A 260 -12.82 4.55 0.19
CA MET A 260 -13.74 5.10 1.19
C MET A 260 -15.02 5.53 0.47
N LYS A 261 -16.14 4.90 0.81
CA LYS A 261 -17.44 5.48 0.47
C LYS A 261 -17.53 6.79 1.24
N ASN A 262 -17.81 7.88 0.54
CA ASN A 262 -18.10 9.14 1.21
C ASN A 262 -19.15 8.88 2.30
N PRO A 263 -18.95 9.38 3.53
CA PRO A 263 -19.89 9.19 4.64
C PRO A 263 -21.26 9.77 4.32
#